data_da7413b7456c255001f91b6d8d6878f7
#
_entry.id   da7413b7456c255001f91b6d8d6878f7
#
_cell.length_a   1.000
_cell.length_b   1.000
_cell.length_c   1.000
_cell.angle_alpha   90.00
_cell.angle_beta   90.00
_cell.angle_gamma   90.00
#
_symmetry.space_group_name_H-M   'P 1'
#
loop_
_entity.id
_entity.type
_entity.pdbx_description
1 polymer ?
#
loop_
_entity_poly.entity_id
_entity_poly.type
_entity_poly.pdbx_seq_one_letter_code
_entity_poly.pdbx_strand_id
1 'polypeptide(L)'
;MTFKNAVLFSLSLYSFSLLASPGAHGPNGEHLDQKPTRVEGALGKQADGSVIMPMKHQALLNVRTQFVRESEVKQHVRLDAIVKPHPDGYAKIQSSSDGRLDAPETGIHPTGVKVQAGDVLGLIRYQDTAYELASQTSELIAIRNRIDQTNRDVERLKKLGDLASKQALEQLETELLSLQQQAQALQKGLEKPEVLIAPISGVLINHTVSRGQWVEAGEALFEIIAPEQFLIEASTRDFALTQQLTSAKVVEQPGISLNYLGFSPELVNGLVHLNFELSQGQDNTNLFINQSISIHSPIDEKLKGIVIPASAVVLSPNNLPQVWIKLSAERFLPQLIRYQNLEPGLVL
;
A
#
# COMPACT_ATOMS: atom_id res chain seq x y z
N MET A 1 -23.69 14.94 29.41
CA MET A 1 -24.79 14.04 29.00
C MET A 1 -25.09 14.33 27.55
N THR A 2 -24.46 13.62 26.65
CA THR A 2 -24.59 13.83 25.22
C THR A 2 -25.41 12.69 24.63
N PHE A 3 -26.68 12.97 24.36
CA PHE A 3 -27.47 12.16 23.45
C PHE A 3 -26.94 12.39 22.04
N LYS A 4 -26.03 11.59 21.59
CA LYS A 4 -25.58 11.59 20.21
C LYS A 4 -25.85 10.22 19.61
N ASN A 5 -26.56 10.24 18.48
CA ASN A 5 -26.70 9.18 17.50
C ASN A 5 -27.81 8.14 17.74
N ALA A 6 -29.06 8.60 17.87
CA ALA A 6 -30.18 7.78 17.41
C ALA A 6 -30.38 8.06 15.92
N VAL A 7 -29.87 7.21 15.03
CA VAL A 7 -30.17 7.30 13.62
C VAL A 7 -31.49 6.60 13.36
N LEU A 8 -32.48 7.39 13.13
CA LEU A 8 -33.84 6.97 12.81
C LEU A 8 -33.96 6.85 11.28
N PHE A 9 -34.38 5.69 10.78
CA PHE A 9 -34.68 5.48 9.35
C PHE A 9 -36.14 5.81 9.03
N SER A 10 -36.40 6.67 8.09
CA SER A 10 -37.75 6.99 7.59
C SER A 10 -37.90 6.71 6.11
N LEU A 11 -39.05 6.25 5.76
CA LEU A 11 -39.58 6.11 4.44
C LEU A 11 -39.94 7.50 3.89
N SER A 12 -39.15 8.08 2.99
CA SER A 12 -39.63 9.28 2.25
C SER A 12 -40.34 8.83 0.99
N LEU A 13 -41.70 9.04 0.97
CA LEU A 13 -42.44 9.04 -0.28
C LEU A 13 -42.05 10.31 -1.05
N TYR A 14 -41.45 10.14 -2.22
CA TYR A 14 -41.53 11.17 -3.24
C TYR A 14 -42.98 11.21 -3.71
N SER A 15 -43.76 12.13 -3.17
CA SER A 15 -45.09 12.49 -3.70
C SER A 15 -44.86 13.17 -5.04
N PHE A 16 -45.09 12.46 -6.14
CA PHE A 16 -45.45 13.10 -7.38
C PHE A 16 -46.76 13.88 -7.12
N SER A 17 -46.73 15.18 -7.33
CA SER A 17 -47.88 16.06 -7.29
C SER A 17 -48.84 15.62 -8.39
N LEU A 18 -49.76 14.73 -8.06
CA LEU A 18 -51.00 14.56 -8.84
C LEU A 18 -51.92 15.74 -8.50
N LEU A 19 -52.25 16.46 -9.53
CA LEU A 19 -53.21 17.56 -9.57
C LEU A 19 -54.40 17.26 -8.66
N ALA A 20 -54.70 18.25 -7.83
CA ALA A 20 -55.84 18.25 -6.93
C ALA A 20 -57.12 17.82 -7.65
N SER A 21 -57.68 16.70 -7.21
CA SER A 21 -59.09 16.40 -7.45
C SER A 21 -59.91 17.38 -6.63
N PRO A 22 -60.94 18.04 -7.22
CA PRO A 22 -61.82 18.90 -6.46
C PRO A 22 -62.48 18.11 -5.34
N GLY A 23 -62.49 18.67 -4.13
CA GLY A 23 -63.00 18.04 -2.92
C GLY A 23 -64.42 17.52 -3.12
N ALA A 24 -64.66 16.31 -2.55
CA ALA A 24 -65.95 15.71 -2.48
C ALA A 24 -66.86 16.58 -1.60
N HIS A 25 -67.90 17.16 -2.21
CA HIS A 25 -68.97 17.87 -1.50
C HIS A 25 -70.04 16.87 -1.11
N GLY A 26 -70.45 16.89 0.14
CA GLY A 26 -71.64 16.17 0.58
C GLY A 26 -72.92 16.74 -0.06
N PRO A 27 -74.06 16.02 -0.01
CA PRO A 27 -75.31 16.41 -0.68
C PRO A 27 -75.89 17.74 -0.25
N ASN A 28 -75.41 18.41 0.78
CA ASN A 28 -75.78 19.72 1.28
C ASN A 28 -74.70 20.80 1.13
N GLY A 29 -73.64 20.58 0.31
CA GLY A 29 -72.59 21.57 0.06
C GLY A 29 -71.57 21.72 1.20
N GLU A 30 -71.57 20.84 2.20
CA GLU A 30 -70.56 20.85 3.28
C GLU A 30 -69.24 20.33 2.77
N HIS A 31 -68.15 21.13 2.93
CA HIS A 31 -66.82 20.68 2.74
C HIS A 31 -66.50 19.62 3.80
N LEU A 32 -66.40 18.36 3.36
CA LEU A 32 -65.81 17.29 4.16
C LEU A 32 -64.32 17.49 4.19
N ASP A 33 -63.87 18.60 4.68
CA ASP A 33 -62.49 18.73 5.15
C ASP A 33 -62.36 17.80 6.35
N GLN A 34 -62.07 16.53 6.06
CA GLN A 34 -61.41 15.71 7.04
C GLN A 34 -60.08 16.38 7.33
N LYS A 35 -60.09 17.30 8.33
CA LYS A 35 -58.84 17.66 8.99
C LYS A 35 -58.12 16.35 9.27
N PRO A 36 -56.86 16.19 8.82
CA PRO A 36 -56.10 14.98 9.17
C PRO A 36 -56.22 14.85 10.68
N THR A 37 -56.85 13.79 11.12
CA THR A 37 -57.06 13.51 12.54
C THR A 37 -55.68 13.52 13.17
N ARG A 38 -55.38 14.63 13.83
CA ARG A 38 -54.17 14.75 14.63
C ARG A 38 -54.28 13.61 15.63
N VAL A 39 -53.49 12.56 15.46
CA VAL A 39 -53.40 11.50 16.49
C VAL A 39 -52.85 12.19 17.71
N GLU A 40 -53.73 12.60 18.60
CA GLU A 40 -53.38 13.11 19.93
C GLU A 40 -52.91 11.93 20.78
N GLY A 41 -51.80 11.32 20.32
CA GLY A 41 -51.02 10.45 21.19
C GLY A 41 -50.09 11.31 22.03
N ALA A 42 -49.95 11.02 23.30
CA ALA A 42 -48.94 11.68 24.13
C ALA A 42 -47.56 11.59 23.47
N LEU A 43 -46.88 12.74 23.37
CA LEU A 43 -45.50 12.79 22.88
C LEU A 43 -44.64 11.77 23.62
N GLY A 44 -43.76 11.06 22.89
CA GLY A 44 -42.81 10.11 23.46
C GLY A 44 -43.22 8.64 23.35
N LYS A 45 -42.75 7.82 24.28
CA LYS A 45 -42.93 6.37 24.27
C LYS A 45 -44.37 5.98 24.59
N GLN A 46 -44.97 5.14 23.78
CA GLN A 46 -46.32 4.59 23.93
C GLN A 46 -46.26 3.23 24.61
N ALA A 47 -47.42 2.72 25.07
CA ALA A 47 -47.54 1.44 25.75
C ALA A 47 -47.11 0.25 24.89
N ASP A 48 -47.25 0.33 23.60
CA ASP A 48 -46.75 -0.70 22.63
C ASP A 48 -45.28 -0.59 22.30
N GLY A 49 -44.56 0.29 23.00
CA GLY A 49 -43.12 0.53 22.76
C GLY A 49 -42.80 1.49 21.61
N SER A 50 -43.81 1.88 20.81
CA SER A 50 -43.60 2.88 19.76
C SER A 50 -43.34 4.28 20.34
N VAL A 51 -42.72 5.14 19.54
CA VAL A 51 -42.44 6.53 19.90
C VAL A 51 -43.15 7.45 18.92
N ILE A 52 -43.88 8.44 19.43
CA ILE A 52 -44.46 9.52 18.65
C ILE A 52 -43.50 10.72 18.67
N MET A 53 -42.98 11.09 17.50
CA MET A 53 -42.07 12.21 17.28
C MET A 53 -42.62 13.12 16.18
N PRO A 54 -43.13 14.31 16.52
CA PRO A 54 -43.62 15.27 15.55
C PRO A 54 -42.58 15.64 14.50
N MET A 55 -43.03 15.94 13.27
CA MET A 55 -42.18 16.31 12.14
C MET A 55 -41.19 17.44 12.47
N LYS A 56 -41.62 18.42 13.28
CA LYS A 56 -40.75 19.52 13.73
C LYS A 56 -39.54 19.00 14.53
N HIS A 57 -39.72 17.99 15.41
CA HIS A 57 -38.65 17.39 16.18
C HIS A 57 -37.77 16.49 15.32
N GLN A 58 -38.36 15.78 14.34
CA GLN A 58 -37.58 14.99 13.36
C GLN A 58 -36.63 15.90 12.56
N ALA A 59 -37.11 17.08 12.10
CA ALA A 59 -36.31 18.06 11.39
C ALA A 59 -35.17 18.64 12.28
N LEU A 60 -35.49 19.00 13.54
CA LEU A 60 -34.54 19.55 14.50
C LEU A 60 -33.41 18.55 14.82
N LEU A 61 -33.76 17.27 14.96
CA LEU A 61 -32.81 16.18 15.27
C LEU A 61 -32.17 15.57 14.00
N ASN A 62 -32.49 16.13 12.82
CA ASN A 62 -32.00 15.61 11.52
C ASN A 62 -32.28 14.11 11.34
N VAL A 63 -33.49 13.68 11.76
CA VAL A 63 -33.91 12.29 11.59
C VAL A 63 -34.16 12.03 10.12
N ARG A 64 -33.40 11.08 9.56
CA ARG A 64 -33.54 10.61 8.18
C ARG A 64 -33.99 9.16 8.18
N THR A 65 -34.74 8.80 7.16
CA THR A 65 -35.26 7.44 7.01
C THR A 65 -35.15 7.03 5.55
N GLN A 66 -34.98 5.74 5.30
CA GLN A 66 -34.76 5.19 3.97
C GLN A 66 -35.64 3.96 3.78
N PHE A 67 -36.20 3.80 2.58
CA PHE A 67 -36.80 2.54 2.18
C PHE A 67 -35.74 1.48 2.05
N VAL A 68 -35.98 0.35 2.67
CA VAL A 68 -35.14 -0.81 2.57
C VAL A 68 -35.94 -2.00 2.00
N ARG A 69 -35.24 -2.85 1.24
CA ARG A 69 -35.81 -4.07 0.68
C ARG A 69 -34.86 -5.22 0.93
N GLU A 70 -35.41 -6.40 1.03
CA GLU A 70 -34.59 -7.62 1.04
C GLU A 70 -33.85 -7.73 -0.28
N SER A 71 -32.56 -8.02 -0.22
CA SER A 71 -31.66 -8.20 -1.37
C SER A 71 -30.69 -9.33 -1.11
N GLU A 72 -30.18 -9.90 -2.19
CA GLU A 72 -29.05 -10.82 -2.13
C GLU A 72 -27.77 -10.01 -2.29
N VAL A 73 -26.86 -10.18 -1.35
CA VAL A 73 -25.55 -9.51 -1.34
C VAL A 73 -24.45 -10.54 -1.16
N LYS A 74 -23.25 -10.24 -1.66
CA LYS A 74 -22.08 -11.08 -1.41
C LYS A 74 -21.70 -10.96 0.07
N GLN A 75 -21.37 -12.08 0.67
CA GLN A 75 -20.76 -12.07 2.00
C GLN A 75 -19.38 -11.44 1.91
N HIS A 76 -19.00 -10.69 2.95
CA HIS A 76 -17.66 -10.14 3.08
C HIS A 76 -16.91 -10.82 4.21
N VAL A 77 -15.64 -11.12 3.95
CA VAL A 77 -14.71 -11.61 4.96
C VAL A 77 -13.79 -10.48 5.39
N ARG A 78 -13.55 -10.38 6.68
CA ARG A 78 -12.53 -9.48 7.25
C ARG A 78 -11.24 -10.26 7.43
N LEU A 79 -10.14 -9.71 6.94
CA LEU A 79 -8.81 -10.25 7.06
C LEU A 79 -7.90 -9.21 7.69
N ASP A 80 -7.01 -9.66 8.56
CA ASP A 80 -5.93 -8.83 9.09
C ASP A 80 -4.75 -8.87 8.12
N ALA A 81 -4.19 -7.72 7.84
CA ALA A 81 -3.15 -7.55 6.83
C ALA A 81 -2.05 -6.60 7.32
N ILE A 82 -0.90 -6.70 6.69
CA ILE A 82 0.26 -5.84 6.93
C ILE A 82 0.68 -5.21 5.60
N VAL A 83 0.96 -3.92 5.65
CA VAL A 83 1.51 -3.18 4.51
C VAL A 83 2.99 -3.51 4.38
N LYS A 84 3.39 -4.05 3.23
CA LYS A 84 4.78 -4.37 2.89
C LYS A 84 5.25 -3.55 1.69
N PRO A 85 6.55 -3.33 1.52
CA PRO A 85 7.04 -2.74 0.29
C PRO A 85 6.84 -3.74 -0.87
N HIS A 86 6.48 -3.25 -2.04
CA HIS A 86 6.53 -4.06 -3.26
C HIS A 86 7.98 -4.44 -3.56
N PRO A 87 8.28 -5.66 -4.05
CA PRO A 87 9.65 -6.07 -4.37
C PRO A 87 10.39 -5.09 -5.28
N ASP A 88 9.75 -4.55 -6.30
CA ASP A 88 10.34 -3.54 -7.20
C ASP A 88 10.44 -2.14 -6.58
N GLY A 89 9.71 -1.90 -5.50
CA GLY A 89 9.72 -0.65 -4.73
C GLY A 89 10.63 -0.67 -3.51
N TYR A 90 11.46 -1.71 -3.35
CA TYR A 90 12.38 -1.84 -2.24
C TYR A 90 13.80 -2.15 -2.72
N ALA A 91 14.73 -1.35 -2.30
CA ALA A 91 16.13 -1.56 -2.64
C ALA A 91 17.01 -1.58 -1.39
N LYS A 92 17.89 -2.58 -1.35
CA LYS A 92 18.91 -2.73 -0.34
C LYS A 92 20.27 -2.53 -0.98
N ILE A 93 21.01 -1.55 -0.53
CA ILE A 93 22.31 -1.18 -1.06
C ILE A 93 23.37 -1.75 -0.11
N GLN A 94 24.20 -2.64 -0.66
CA GLN A 94 25.23 -3.36 0.06
C GLN A 94 26.61 -3.02 -0.51
N SER A 95 27.64 -3.10 0.32
CA SER A 95 29.02 -3.03 -0.14
C SER A 95 29.39 -4.32 -0.88
N SER A 96 30.10 -4.22 -2.00
CA SER A 96 30.67 -5.39 -2.68
C SER A 96 32.09 -5.71 -2.20
N SER A 97 32.70 -4.80 -1.48
CA SER A 97 34.08 -4.93 -0.97
C SER A 97 34.21 -4.45 0.48
N ASP A 98 35.22 -4.96 1.16
CA ASP A 98 35.62 -4.47 2.48
C ASP A 98 36.30 -3.11 2.34
N GLY A 99 36.04 -2.20 3.27
CA GLY A 99 36.68 -0.90 3.22
C GLY A 99 36.13 0.14 4.17
N ARG A 100 36.55 1.38 4.00
CA ARG A 100 36.02 2.53 4.75
C ARG A 100 35.00 3.28 3.93
N LEU A 101 33.88 3.57 4.56
CA LEU A 101 32.83 4.39 3.97
C LEU A 101 33.22 5.89 4.04
N ASP A 102 33.34 6.51 2.88
CA ASP A 102 33.46 7.95 2.73
C ASP A 102 32.11 8.57 2.30
N ALA A 103 31.87 9.80 2.74
CA ALA A 103 30.69 10.54 2.29
C ALA A 103 30.89 11.09 0.87
N PRO A 104 29.84 11.11 0.04
CA PRO A 104 29.85 11.86 -1.20
C PRO A 104 29.95 13.38 -0.93
N GLU A 105 30.12 14.19 -1.97
CA GLU A 105 30.19 15.66 -1.85
C GLU A 105 28.93 16.24 -1.18
N THR A 106 27.78 15.61 -1.39
CA THR A 106 26.50 15.98 -0.76
C THR A 106 26.37 15.60 0.70
N GLY A 107 27.33 14.83 1.25
CA GLY A 107 27.28 14.24 2.57
C GLY A 107 26.46 12.94 2.61
N ILE A 108 26.47 12.23 3.75
CA ILE A 108 25.61 11.06 3.98
C ILE A 108 24.19 11.57 4.24
N HIS A 109 23.24 11.09 3.46
CA HIS A 109 21.83 11.47 3.59
C HIS A 109 21.21 10.84 4.85
N PRO A 110 20.49 11.61 5.68
CA PRO A 110 19.75 11.05 6.80
C PRO A 110 18.49 10.29 6.34
N THR A 111 17.95 9.46 7.22
CA THR A 111 16.66 8.78 7.00
C THR A 111 15.53 9.78 6.76
N GLY A 112 14.58 9.42 5.90
CA GLY A 112 13.45 10.27 5.52
C GLY A 112 13.72 11.21 4.34
N VAL A 113 14.96 11.29 3.85
CA VAL A 113 15.31 12.08 2.67
C VAL A 113 14.91 11.34 1.39
N LYS A 114 14.36 12.06 0.43
CA LYS A 114 14.07 11.54 -0.91
C LYS A 114 15.37 11.49 -1.72
N VAL A 115 15.59 10.37 -2.40
CA VAL A 115 16.70 10.13 -3.31
C VAL A 115 16.17 9.74 -4.70
N GLN A 116 16.93 10.03 -5.73
CA GLN A 116 16.64 9.63 -7.10
C GLN A 116 17.52 8.45 -7.51
N ALA A 117 17.02 7.62 -8.42
CA ALA A 117 17.83 6.57 -9.03
C ALA A 117 19.07 7.19 -9.68
N GLY A 118 20.25 6.66 -9.35
CA GLY A 118 21.55 7.20 -9.77
C GLY A 118 22.23 8.12 -8.76
N ASP A 119 21.56 8.57 -7.72
CA ASP A 119 22.20 9.41 -6.69
C ASP A 119 23.30 8.63 -5.97
N VAL A 120 24.40 9.29 -5.68
CA VAL A 120 25.54 8.71 -4.94
C VAL A 120 25.26 8.82 -3.44
N LEU A 121 25.15 7.66 -2.79
CA LEU A 121 24.86 7.54 -1.36
C LEU A 121 26.12 7.46 -0.49
N GLY A 122 27.18 6.89 -1.04
CA GLY A 122 28.44 6.70 -0.36
C GLY A 122 29.53 6.22 -1.29
N LEU A 123 30.74 6.20 -0.78
CA LEU A 123 31.93 5.73 -1.48
C LEU A 123 32.67 4.76 -0.56
N ILE A 124 32.91 3.54 -1.00
CA ILE A 124 33.74 2.60 -0.26
C ILE A 124 35.18 2.69 -0.76
N ARG A 125 36.03 3.11 0.12
CA ARG A 125 37.46 3.13 -0.15
C ARG A 125 38.05 1.80 0.34
N TYR A 126 38.35 0.95 -0.63
CA TYR A 126 38.98 -0.34 -0.37
C TYR A 126 40.30 -0.11 0.41
N GLN A 127 40.53 -0.87 1.41
CA GLN A 127 41.73 -0.77 2.23
C GLN A 127 42.35 -2.17 2.32
N ASP A 128 43.21 -2.47 1.35
CA ASP A 128 44.04 -3.67 1.35
C ASP A 128 44.95 -3.73 2.57
N THR A 129 45.30 -4.94 2.98
CA THR A 129 46.43 -5.11 3.86
C THR A 129 47.69 -4.58 3.17
N ALA A 130 48.65 -4.09 3.95
CA ALA A 130 49.93 -3.62 3.39
C ALA A 130 50.61 -4.69 2.49
N TYR A 131 50.37 -5.95 2.75
CA TYR A 131 50.92 -7.08 1.97
C TYR A 131 50.19 -7.19 0.62
N GLU A 132 48.88 -7.13 0.58
CA GLU A 132 48.04 -7.20 -0.65
C GLU A 132 48.33 -6.01 -1.56
N LEU A 133 48.38 -4.80 -0.99
CA LEU A 133 48.74 -3.59 -1.72
C LEU A 133 50.14 -3.69 -2.33
N ALA A 134 51.14 -4.19 -1.56
CA ALA A 134 52.48 -4.41 -2.07
C ALA A 134 52.51 -5.46 -3.18
N SER A 135 51.76 -6.55 -3.03
CA SER A 135 51.66 -7.61 -4.05
C SER A 135 51.04 -7.06 -5.36
N GLN A 136 49.92 -6.39 -5.30
CA GLN A 136 49.24 -5.82 -6.50
C GLN A 136 50.08 -4.72 -7.14
N THR A 137 50.74 -3.90 -6.35
CA THR A 137 51.69 -2.88 -6.84
C THR A 137 52.88 -3.52 -7.55
N SER A 138 53.42 -4.61 -7.01
CA SER A 138 54.53 -5.35 -7.61
C SER A 138 54.09 -5.96 -8.95
N GLU A 139 52.89 -6.52 -9.03
CA GLU A 139 52.34 -7.07 -10.27
C GLU A 139 52.16 -5.98 -11.33
N LEU A 140 51.60 -4.82 -10.96
CA LEU A 140 51.48 -3.68 -11.87
C LEU A 140 52.84 -3.22 -12.41
N ILE A 141 53.88 -3.17 -11.56
CA ILE A 141 55.25 -2.85 -11.98
C ILE A 141 55.76 -3.92 -12.95
N ALA A 142 55.54 -5.19 -12.69
CA ALA A 142 55.98 -6.28 -13.57
C ALA A 142 55.30 -6.17 -14.96
N ILE A 143 53.99 -5.91 -15.01
CA ILE A 143 53.26 -5.70 -16.27
C ILE A 143 53.80 -4.47 -17.01
N ARG A 144 54.02 -3.35 -16.32
CA ARG A 144 54.63 -2.14 -16.95
C ARG A 144 56.00 -2.40 -17.53
N ASN A 145 56.86 -3.12 -16.82
CA ASN A 145 58.18 -3.48 -17.32
C ASN A 145 58.08 -4.36 -18.58
N ARG A 146 57.08 -5.23 -18.65
CA ARG A 146 56.84 -6.09 -19.83
C ARG A 146 56.30 -5.30 -20.99
N ILE A 147 55.43 -4.31 -20.76
CA ILE A 147 54.96 -3.32 -21.77
C ILE A 147 56.14 -2.60 -22.35
N ASP A 148 57.08 -2.09 -21.54
CA ASP A 148 58.26 -1.35 -22.00
C ASP A 148 59.19 -2.26 -22.80
N GLN A 149 59.33 -3.51 -22.43
CA GLN A 149 60.12 -4.45 -23.19
C GLN A 149 59.48 -4.77 -24.55
N THR A 150 58.19 -5.11 -24.57
CA THR A 150 57.43 -5.41 -25.79
C THR A 150 57.38 -4.20 -26.72
N ASN A 151 57.24 -2.99 -26.20
CA ASN A 151 57.34 -1.76 -26.97
C ASN A 151 58.70 -1.63 -27.71
N ARG A 152 59.81 -1.87 -26.98
CA ARG A 152 61.15 -1.84 -27.59
C ARG A 152 61.31 -2.89 -28.71
N ASP A 153 60.74 -4.08 -28.51
CA ASP A 153 60.79 -5.15 -29.51
C ASP A 153 59.94 -4.85 -30.73
N VAL A 154 58.75 -4.27 -30.56
CA VAL A 154 57.88 -3.75 -31.65
C VAL A 154 58.62 -2.67 -32.44
N GLU A 155 59.22 -1.69 -31.77
CA GLU A 155 59.99 -0.64 -32.44
C GLU A 155 61.19 -1.16 -33.20
N ARG A 156 61.90 -2.17 -32.63
CA ARG A 156 63.03 -2.83 -33.28
C ARG A 156 62.59 -3.51 -34.57
N LEU A 157 61.49 -4.28 -34.55
CA LEU A 157 60.95 -4.95 -35.74
C LEU A 157 60.44 -3.94 -36.76
N LYS A 158 59.80 -2.85 -36.35
CA LYS A 158 59.40 -1.76 -37.28
C LYS A 158 60.58 -1.11 -37.97
N LYS A 159 61.73 -0.94 -37.29
CA LYS A 159 62.95 -0.37 -37.92
C LYS A 159 63.62 -1.33 -38.94
N LEU A 160 63.40 -2.64 -38.82
CA LEU A 160 63.89 -3.63 -39.80
C LEU A 160 63.06 -3.64 -41.10
N GLY A 161 61.87 -2.99 -41.14
CA GLY A 161 61.02 -2.85 -42.33
C GLY A 161 60.70 -4.20 -42.99
N ASP A 162 60.95 -4.29 -44.31
CA ASP A 162 60.66 -5.52 -45.09
C ASP A 162 61.46 -6.76 -44.69
N LEU A 163 62.48 -6.61 -43.86
CA LEU A 163 63.26 -7.73 -43.32
C LEU A 163 62.62 -8.36 -42.05
N ALA A 164 61.65 -7.72 -41.49
CA ALA A 164 60.92 -8.23 -40.35
C ALA A 164 59.76 -9.13 -40.77
N SER A 165 59.48 -10.17 -39.97
CA SER A 165 58.30 -11.00 -40.13
C SER A 165 57.06 -10.18 -39.74
N LYS A 166 56.15 -9.96 -40.69
CA LYS A 166 54.85 -9.28 -40.40
C LYS A 166 54.07 -10.00 -39.31
N GLN A 167 54.06 -11.32 -39.36
CA GLN A 167 53.39 -12.15 -38.30
C GLN A 167 53.97 -11.91 -36.91
N ALA A 168 55.31 -11.80 -36.78
CA ALA A 168 55.96 -11.53 -35.50
C ALA A 168 55.62 -10.12 -34.99
N LEU A 169 55.53 -9.13 -35.90
CA LEU A 169 55.13 -7.78 -35.54
C LEU A 169 53.67 -7.76 -35.03
N GLU A 170 52.72 -8.37 -35.75
CA GLU A 170 51.30 -8.45 -35.36
C GLU A 170 51.13 -9.18 -34.02
N GLN A 171 51.89 -10.22 -33.74
CA GLN A 171 51.87 -10.91 -32.48
C GLN A 171 52.30 -10.01 -31.32
N LEU A 172 53.44 -9.30 -31.46
CA LEU A 172 53.91 -8.38 -30.43
C LEU A 172 52.99 -7.18 -30.23
N GLU A 173 52.37 -6.64 -31.29
CA GLU A 173 51.39 -5.57 -31.15
C GLU A 173 50.12 -6.04 -30.40
N THR A 174 49.66 -7.28 -30.66
CA THR A 174 48.55 -7.88 -29.97
C THR A 174 48.91 -8.12 -28.50
N GLU A 175 50.10 -8.65 -28.19
CA GLU A 175 50.60 -8.82 -26.82
C GLU A 175 50.67 -7.47 -26.08
N LEU A 176 51.19 -6.44 -26.73
CA LEU A 176 51.30 -5.10 -26.18
C LEU A 176 49.93 -4.54 -25.78
N LEU A 177 48.94 -4.67 -26.70
CA LEU A 177 47.58 -4.24 -26.43
C LEU A 177 46.96 -4.96 -25.21
N SER A 178 47.17 -6.28 -25.15
CA SER A 178 46.70 -7.10 -24.03
C SER A 178 47.31 -6.65 -22.70
N LEU A 179 48.64 -6.47 -22.65
CA LEU A 179 49.35 -5.99 -21.46
C LEU A 179 48.91 -4.60 -21.02
N GLN A 180 48.66 -3.69 -21.98
CA GLN A 180 48.14 -2.35 -21.70
C GLN A 180 46.73 -2.41 -21.05
N GLN A 181 45.85 -3.27 -21.59
CA GLN A 181 44.53 -3.50 -21.03
C GLN A 181 44.59 -4.09 -19.60
N GLN A 182 45.49 -5.05 -19.37
CA GLN A 182 45.71 -5.62 -18.03
C GLN A 182 46.23 -4.57 -17.03
N ALA A 183 47.22 -3.75 -17.41
CA ALA A 183 47.76 -2.70 -16.57
C ALA A 183 46.67 -1.67 -16.23
N GLN A 184 45.85 -1.29 -17.20
CA GLN A 184 44.76 -0.34 -17.00
C GLN A 184 43.67 -0.90 -16.06
N ALA A 185 43.29 -2.17 -16.21
CA ALA A 185 42.32 -2.82 -15.36
C ALA A 185 42.80 -2.88 -13.91
N LEU A 186 44.07 -3.32 -13.70
CA LEU A 186 44.67 -3.40 -12.37
C LEU A 186 44.82 -2.04 -11.72
N GLN A 187 45.25 -1.03 -12.46
CA GLN A 187 45.36 0.36 -11.97
C GLN A 187 44.00 0.94 -11.56
N LYS A 188 42.95 0.72 -12.37
CA LYS A 188 41.59 1.16 -12.02
C LYS A 188 41.07 0.52 -10.74
N GLY A 189 41.37 -0.77 -10.51
CA GLY A 189 40.98 -1.49 -9.30
C GLY A 189 41.64 -0.90 -8.05
N LEU A 190 42.92 -0.47 -8.16
CA LEU A 190 43.70 0.08 -7.04
C LEU A 190 43.30 1.53 -6.66
N GLU A 191 42.82 2.33 -7.61
CA GLU A 191 42.68 3.78 -7.44
C GLU A 191 41.23 4.25 -7.21
N LYS A 192 40.23 3.47 -7.62
CA LYS A 192 38.84 3.95 -7.60
C LYS A 192 38.06 3.39 -6.44
N PRO A 193 37.44 4.24 -5.63
CA PRO A 193 36.48 3.78 -4.64
C PRO A 193 35.27 3.14 -5.31
N GLU A 194 34.69 2.15 -4.68
CA GLU A 194 33.37 1.64 -5.03
C GLU A 194 32.33 2.73 -4.77
N VAL A 195 31.49 3.03 -5.76
CA VAL A 195 30.44 4.04 -5.66
C VAL A 195 29.13 3.34 -5.34
N LEU A 196 28.56 3.65 -4.18
CA LEU A 196 27.22 3.19 -3.80
C LEU A 196 26.19 4.14 -4.38
N ILE A 197 25.39 3.65 -5.31
CA ILE A 197 24.34 4.42 -5.98
C ILE A 197 22.95 3.91 -5.62
N ALA A 198 21.98 4.80 -5.58
CA ALA A 198 20.56 4.46 -5.40
C ALA A 198 20.05 3.75 -6.67
N PRO A 199 19.60 2.49 -6.59
CA PRO A 199 19.11 1.77 -7.76
C PRO A 199 17.68 2.17 -8.15
N ILE A 200 16.91 2.73 -7.21
CA ILE A 200 15.54 3.21 -7.40
C ILE A 200 15.38 4.61 -6.79
N SER A 201 14.40 5.35 -7.28
CA SER A 201 13.96 6.59 -6.63
C SER A 201 13.03 6.26 -5.47
N GLY A 202 13.18 6.95 -4.34
CA GLY A 202 12.35 6.68 -3.16
C GLY A 202 12.79 7.47 -1.94
N VAL A 203 12.42 6.96 -0.78
CA VAL A 203 12.79 7.52 0.53
C VAL A 203 13.79 6.60 1.20
N LEU A 204 14.87 7.15 1.70
CA LEU A 204 15.85 6.44 2.52
C LEU A 204 15.23 6.13 3.88
N ILE A 205 15.08 4.84 4.21
CA ILE A 205 14.40 4.42 5.45
C ILE A 205 15.35 3.94 6.53
N ASN A 206 16.51 3.48 6.13
CA ASN A 206 17.51 2.97 7.05
C ASN A 206 18.91 3.36 6.57
N HIS A 207 19.72 3.79 7.53
CA HIS A 207 21.16 3.85 7.41
C HIS A 207 21.78 3.54 8.78
N THR A 208 22.67 2.60 8.81
CA THR A 208 23.45 2.27 10.01
C THR A 208 24.89 2.77 9.90
N VAL A 209 25.11 3.71 8.97
CA VAL A 209 26.45 4.07 8.51
C VAL A 209 26.90 5.44 9.04
N SER A 210 28.20 5.54 9.33
CA SER A 210 28.86 6.77 9.70
C SER A 210 30.08 7.00 8.82
N ARG A 211 30.42 8.27 8.59
CA ARG A 211 31.63 8.60 7.83
C ARG A 211 32.88 7.98 8.47
N GLY A 212 33.68 7.30 7.67
CA GLY A 212 34.90 6.64 8.13
C GLY A 212 34.68 5.28 8.80
N GLN A 213 33.45 4.80 8.86
CA GLN A 213 33.14 3.46 9.34
C GLN A 213 33.79 2.41 8.47
N TRP A 214 34.29 1.34 9.10
CA TRP A 214 34.66 0.13 8.41
C TRP A 214 33.39 -0.67 8.05
N VAL A 215 33.31 -1.15 6.82
CA VAL A 215 32.21 -1.96 6.31
C VAL A 215 32.76 -3.24 5.68
N GLU A 216 32.01 -4.31 5.78
CA GLU A 216 32.34 -5.61 5.22
C GLU A 216 31.54 -5.86 3.92
N ALA A 217 32.12 -6.67 3.03
CA ALA A 217 31.43 -7.07 1.81
C ALA A 217 30.10 -7.80 2.13
N GLY A 218 29.02 -7.39 1.47
CA GLY A 218 27.67 -7.90 1.72
C GLY A 218 26.93 -7.19 2.87
N GLU A 219 27.57 -6.27 3.61
CA GLU A 219 26.90 -5.47 4.63
C GLU A 219 25.88 -4.52 4.00
N ALA A 220 24.65 -4.53 4.52
CA ALA A 220 23.61 -3.63 4.08
C ALA A 220 23.80 -2.24 4.71
N LEU A 221 24.03 -1.25 3.87
CA LEU A 221 24.40 0.09 4.29
C LEU A 221 23.23 1.08 4.20
N PHE A 222 22.42 0.96 3.16
CA PHE A 222 21.26 1.81 2.93
C PHE A 222 20.07 0.98 2.47
N GLU A 223 18.88 1.45 2.82
CA GLU A 223 17.62 0.88 2.34
C GLU A 223 16.73 2.01 1.81
N ILE A 224 16.15 1.78 0.61
CA ILE A 224 15.30 2.75 -0.07
C ILE A 224 13.94 2.10 -0.33
N ILE A 225 12.86 2.84 -0.09
CA ILE A 225 11.50 2.43 -0.40
C ILE A 225 10.85 3.48 -1.32
N ALA A 226 10.26 3.01 -2.41
CA ALA A 226 9.34 3.79 -3.22
C ALA A 226 7.99 3.90 -2.50
N PRO A 227 7.58 5.09 -2.01
CA PRO A 227 6.42 5.23 -1.12
C PRO A 227 5.07 4.96 -1.79
N GLU A 228 5.04 4.77 -3.09
CA GLU A 228 3.82 4.52 -3.88
C GLU A 228 3.65 3.05 -4.28
N GLN A 229 4.63 2.19 -3.95
CA GLN A 229 4.64 0.79 -4.34
C GLN A 229 4.51 -0.10 -3.10
N PHE A 230 3.27 -0.39 -2.74
CA PHE A 230 2.94 -1.26 -1.61
C PHE A 230 2.42 -2.61 -2.06
N LEU A 231 2.71 -3.61 -1.27
CA LEU A 231 2.08 -4.90 -1.25
C LEU A 231 1.30 -5.04 0.06
N ILE A 232 0.06 -5.47 0.00
CA ILE A 232 -0.72 -5.75 1.21
C ILE A 232 -0.76 -7.26 1.39
N GLU A 233 -0.14 -7.72 2.46
CA GLU A 233 -0.11 -9.14 2.80
C GLU A 233 -1.12 -9.42 3.90
N ALA A 234 -2.21 -10.10 3.56
CA ALA A 234 -3.18 -10.59 4.52
C ALA A 234 -2.87 -12.05 4.87
N SER A 235 -3.39 -12.52 6.00
CA SER A 235 -3.21 -13.90 6.44
C SER A 235 -4.54 -14.54 6.86
N THR A 236 -4.68 -15.84 6.54
CA THR A 236 -5.89 -16.59 6.90
C THR A 236 -5.57 -18.06 7.22
N ARG A 237 -6.46 -18.68 8.02
CA ARG A 237 -6.48 -20.13 8.22
C ARG A 237 -7.48 -20.81 7.30
N ASP A 238 -8.36 -20.06 6.68
CA ASP A 238 -9.37 -20.60 5.77
C ASP A 238 -8.81 -20.69 4.36
N PHE A 239 -8.45 -21.91 3.96
CA PHE A 239 -7.88 -22.18 2.64
C PHE A 239 -8.89 -22.00 1.51
N ALA A 240 -10.20 -22.07 1.78
CA ALA A 240 -11.23 -21.90 0.76
C ALA A 240 -11.22 -20.46 0.21
N LEU A 241 -10.80 -19.49 1.02
CA LEU A 241 -10.72 -18.09 0.61
C LEU A 241 -9.73 -17.85 -0.53
N THR A 242 -8.66 -18.65 -0.65
CA THR A 242 -7.64 -18.48 -1.69
C THR A 242 -8.18 -18.49 -3.11
N GLN A 243 -9.32 -19.18 -3.33
CA GLN A 243 -9.96 -19.33 -4.63
C GLN A 243 -11.16 -18.38 -4.84
N GLN A 244 -11.62 -17.71 -3.78
CA GLN A 244 -12.85 -16.90 -3.81
C GLN A 244 -12.57 -15.40 -3.87
N LEU A 245 -11.36 -14.99 -3.46
CA LEU A 245 -11.00 -13.58 -3.39
C LEU A 245 -10.70 -13.03 -4.79
N THR A 246 -11.12 -11.80 -5.04
CA THR A 246 -10.81 -11.04 -6.26
C THR A 246 -10.35 -9.63 -5.98
N SER A 247 -10.90 -9.01 -4.94
CA SER A 247 -10.60 -7.63 -4.54
C SER A 247 -10.86 -7.46 -3.05
N ALA A 248 -10.35 -6.38 -2.48
CA ALA A 248 -10.62 -6.00 -1.10
C ALA A 248 -10.69 -4.47 -0.94
N LYS A 249 -11.19 -4.01 0.20
CA LYS A 249 -11.16 -2.59 0.62
C LYS A 249 -10.55 -2.49 2.00
N VAL A 250 -9.77 -1.44 2.24
CA VAL A 250 -9.19 -1.15 3.55
C VAL A 250 -10.29 -0.64 4.48
N VAL A 251 -10.42 -1.24 5.66
CA VAL A 251 -11.48 -0.90 6.63
C VAL A 251 -11.30 0.51 7.17
N GLU A 252 -10.07 0.84 7.56
CA GLU A 252 -9.71 2.13 8.15
C GLU A 252 -9.75 3.28 7.12
N GLN A 253 -9.63 2.95 5.83
CA GLN A 253 -9.65 3.89 4.72
C GLN A 253 -10.48 3.30 3.56
N PRO A 254 -11.83 3.37 3.60
CA PRO A 254 -12.71 2.71 2.61
C PRO A 254 -12.53 3.19 1.17
N GLY A 255 -11.85 4.32 0.96
CA GLY A 255 -11.46 4.81 -0.36
C GLY A 255 -10.35 3.98 -1.03
N ILE A 256 -9.60 3.19 -0.27
CA ILE A 256 -8.51 2.36 -0.79
C ILE A 256 -9.08 1.01 -1.21
N SER A 257 -9.00 0.74 -2.51
CA SER A 257 -9.37 -0.53 -3.12
C SER A 257 -8.13 -1.34 -3.48
N LEU A 258 -8.20 -2.64 -3.31
CA LEU A 258 -7.12 -3.59 -3.50
C LEU A 258 -7.53 -4.66 -4.51
N ASN A 259 -6.62 -5.06 -5.37
CA ASN A 259 -6.76 -6.19 -6.27
C ASN A 259 -6.05 -7.41 -5.67
N TYR A 260 -6.70 -8.55 -5.68
CA TYR A 260 -6.08 -9.80 -5.24
C TYR A 260 -5.09 -10.30 -6.29
N LEU A 261 -3.85 -10.54 -5.90
CA LEU A 261 -2.80 -11.07 -6.77
C LEU A 261 -2.73 -12.60 -6.70
N GLY A 262 -2.95 -13.16 -5.53
CA GLY A 262 -2.81 -14.59 -5.28
C GLY A 262 -2.34 -14.89 -3.86
N PHE A 263 -1.96 -16.14 -3.63
CA PHE A 263 -1.53 -16.62 -2.32
C PHE A 263 -0.18 -17.34 -2.39
N SER A 264 0.53 -17.35 -1.26
CA SER A 264 1.71 -18.20 -1.11
C SER A 264 1.27 -19.63 -0.80
N PRO A 265 1.74 -20.64 -1.55
CA PRO A 265 1.45 -22.04 -1.23
C PRO A 265 2.18 -22.53 0.04
N GLU A 266 3.06 -21.72 0.61
CA GLU A 266 3.77 -21.99 1.86
C GLU A 266 2.95 -21.54 3.07
N LEU A 267 2.86 -22.39 4.09
CA LEU A 267 2.25 -22.04 5.37
C LEU A 267 3.30 -21.46 6.32
N VAL A 268 3.07 -20.24 6.76
CA VAL A 268 3.88 -19.59 7.79
C VAL A 268 3.07 -19.55 9.08
N ASN A 269 3.52 -20.22 10.13
CA ASN A 269 2.80 -20.35 11.40
C ASN A 269 1.37 -20.91 11.27
N GLY A 270 1.14 -21.79 10.27
CA GLY A 270 -0.17 -22.38 10.00
C GLY A 270 -1.16 -21.43 9.30
N LEU A 271 -0.69 -20.33 8.75
CA LEU A 271 -1.47 -19.36 7.99
C LEU A 271 -1.05 -19.36 6.52
N VAL A 272 -2.01 -19.19 5.63
CA VAL A 272 -1.78 -18.85 4.22
C VAL A 272 -1.65 -17.34 4.09
N HIS A 273 -0.65 -16.90 3.36
CA HIS A 273 -0.45 -15.48 3.03
C HIS A 273 -1.10 -15.16 1.69
N LEU A 274 -1.92 -14.12 1.70
CA LEU A 274 -2.71 -13.62 0.58
C LEU A 274 -2.15 -12.25 0.18
N ASN A 275 -1.79 -12.08 -1.08
CA ASN A 275 -1.18 -10.86 -1.57
C ASN A 275 -2.20 -10.02 -2.34
N PHE A 276 -2.20 -8.73 -2.04
CA PHE A 276 -3.01 -7.73 -2.71
C PHE A 276 -2.14 -6.55 -3.12
N GLU A 277 -2.48 -5.92 -4.23
CA GLU A 277 -1.89 -4.65 -4.69
C GLU A 277 -2.92 -3.52 -4.65
N LEU A 278 -2.46 -2.28 -4.64
CA LEU A 278 -3.33 -1.12 -4.76
C LEU A 278 -3.97 -1.10 -6.16
N SER A 279 -5.27 -0.82 -6.23
CA SER A 279 -5.93 -0.59 -7.51
C SER A 279 -5.39 0.67 -8.19
N GLN A 280 -5.33 0.67 -9.52
CA GLN A 280 -4.79 1.79 -10.30
C GLN A 280 -5.47 3.13 -9.97
N GLY A 281 -4.69 4.21 -9.95
CA GLY A 281 -5.17 5.56 -9.70
C GLY A 281 -5.31 5.95 -8.21
N GLN A 282 -4.68 5.22 -7.30
CA GLN A 282 -4.70 5.48 -5.86
C GLN A 282 -3.34 5.96 -5.32
N ASP A 283 -2.79 7.01 -5.94
CA ASP A 283 -1.43 7.49 -5.68
C ASP A 283 -1.25 8.23 -4.32
N ASN A 284 -2.34 8.57 -3.63
CA ASN A 284 -2.32 9.32 -2.36
C ASN A 284 -2.86 8.49 -1.18
N THR A 285 -2.22 7.37 -0.89
CA THR A 285 -2.57 6.58 0.29
C THR A 285 -1.70 6.98 1.48
N ASN A 286 -2.33 7.24 2.64
CA ASN A 286 -1.63 7.45 3.90
C ASN A 286 -1.33 6.10 4.58
N LEU A 287 -0.70 5.17 3.83
CA LEU A 287 -0.26 3.89 4.36
C LEU A 287 1.24 3.92 4.65
N PHE A 288 1.63 3.28 5.74
CA PHE A 288 3.03 3.16 6.15
C PHE A 288 3.48 1.71 6.10
N ILE A 289 4.71 1.48 5.70
CA ILE A 289 5.32 0.14 5.74
C ILE A 289 5.26 -0.43 7.16
N ASN A 290 4.95 -1.73 7.27
CA ASN A 290 4.71 -2.46 8.51
C ASN A 290 3.47 -1.99 9.30
N GLN A 291 2.62 -1.16 8.72
CA GLN A 291 1.34 -0.83 9.31
C GLN A 291 0.42 -2.05 9.27
N SER A 292 -0.18 -2.39 10.41
CA SER A 292 -1.28 -3.36 10.48
C SER A 292 -2.58 -2.68 10.09
N ILE A 293 -3.31 -3.29 9.17
CA ILE A 293 -4.61 -2.83 8.68
C ILE A 293 -5.59 -4.00 8.63
N SER A 294 -6.87 -3.70 8.58
CA SER A 294 -7.90 -4.71 8.26
C SER A 294 -8.43 -4.48 6.86
N ILE A 295 -8.69 -5.55 6.15
CA ILE A 295 -9.30 -5.49 4.82
C ILE A 295 -10.61 -6.27 4.80
N HIS A 296 -11.59 -5.79 4.01
CA HIS A 296 -12.82 -6.50 3.72
C HIS A 296 -12.81 -6.94 2.26
N SER A 297 -13.02 -8.22 2.03
CA SER A 297 -13.09 -8.81 0.69
C SER A 297 -14.43 -9.50 0.48
N PRO A 298 -15.14 -9.25 -0.65
CA PRO A 298 -16.31 -10.00 -1.01
C PRO A 298 -15.92 -11.44 -1.41
N ILE A 299 -16.74 -12.40 -0.99
CA ILE A 299 -16.63 -13.80 -1.41
C ILE A 299 -17.87 -14.21 -2.22
N ASP A 300 -17.81 -15.35 -2.90
CA ASP A 300 -18.92 -15.77 -3.78
C ASP A 300 -20.15 -16.31 -3.01
N GLU A 301 -20.06 -16.40 -1.69
CA GLU A 301 -21.20 -16.76 -0.88
C GLU A 301 -22.21 -15.60 -0.83
N LYS A 302 -23.47 -15.89 -1.16
CA LYS A 302 -24.56 -14.92 -1.16
C LYS A 302 -25.36 -15.00 0.12
N LEU A 303 -25.60 -13.87 0.70
CA LEU A 303 -26.47 -13.70 1.86
C LEU A 303 -27.74 -12.97 1.43
N LYS A 304 -28.87 -13.40 1.98
CA LYS A 304 -30.16 -12.78 1.75
C LYS A 304 -30.60 -12.02 2.99
N GLY A 305 -30.88 -10.72 2.82
CA GLY A 305 -31.29 -9.88 3.94
C GLY A 305 -31.49 -8.43 3.57
N ILE A 306 -31.58 -7.58 4.58
CA ILE A 306 -31.80 -6.14 4.42
C ILE A 306 -30.52 -5.39 4.76
N VAL A 307 -29.89 -4.79 3.75
CA VAL A 307 -28.70 -3.96 3.94
C VAL A 307 -29.08 -2.60 4.49
N ILE A 308 -28.48 -2.24 5.60
CA ILE A 308 -28.68 -0.94 6.27
C ILE A 308 -27.33 -0.36 6.71
N PRO A 309 -27.21 0.98 6.83
CA PRO A 309 -26.04 1.57 7.47
C PRO A 309 -25.88 1.09 8.92
N ALA A 310 -24.65 0.80 9.32
CA ALA A 310 -24.35 0.40 10.69
C ALA A 310 -24.80 1.44 11.72
N SER A 311 -24.80 2.71 11.34
CA SER A 311 -25.31 3.82 12.18
C SER A 311 -26.81 3.78 12.44
N ALA A 312 -27.56 2.97 11.70
CA ALA A 312 -29.01 2.76 11.95
C ALA A 312 -29.27 1.75 13.06
N VAL A 313 -28.30 0.92 13.40
CA VAL A 313 -28.42 -0.04 14.48
C VAL A 313 -28.11 0.66 15.79
N VAL A 314 -29.07 0.65 16.70
CA VAL A 314 -28.95 1.20 18.06
C VAL A 314 -29.17 0.10 19.08
N LEU A 315 -28.59 0.26 20.27
CA LEU A 315 -28.84 -0.67 21.35
C LEU A 315 -30.08 -0.26 22.14
N SER A 316 -30.92 -1.24 22.45
CA SER A 316 -32.03 -1.08 23.37
C SER A 316 -31.51 -0.90 24.82
N PRO A 317 -32.36 -0.50 25.78
CA PRO A 317 -31.98 -0.46 27.21
C PRO A 317 -31.44 -1.77 27.76
N ASN A 318 -31.83 -2.89 27.15
CA ASN A 318 -31.35 -4.23 27.51
C ASN A 318 -30.12 -4.68 26.71
N ASN A 319 -29.43 -3.74 26.07
CA ASN A 319 -28.23 -3.98 25.25
C ASN A 319 -28.46 -4.91 24.05
N LEU A 320 -29.70 -4.97 23.53
CA LEU A 320 -30.05 -5.73 22.34
C LEU A 320 -30.07 -4.81 21.10
N PRO A 321 -29.53 -5.25 19.94
CA PRO A 321 -29.54 -4.46 18.72
C PRO A 321 -30.96 -4.30 18.19
N GLN A 322 -31.31 -3.08 17.81
CA GLN A 322 -32.59 -2.72 17.24
C GLN A 322 -32.48 -1.64 16.18
N VAL A 323 -33.46 -1.55 15.31
CA VAL A 323 -33.68 -0.46 14.36
C VAL A 323 -35.03 0.17 14.62
N TRP A 324 -35.21 1.41 14.16
CA TRP A 324 -36.49 2.12 14.24
C TRP A 324 -37.21 2.08 12.90
N ILE A 325 -38.39 1.45 12.87
CA ILE A 325 -39.23 1.37 11.69
C ILE A 325 -40.28 2.52 11.77
N LYS A 326 -40.36 3.34 10.73
CA LYS A 326 -41.35 4.41 10.61
C LYS A 326 -42.67 3.81 10.16
N LEU A 327 -43.66 3.80 11.03
CA LEU A 327 -45.02 3.31 10.74
C LEU A 327 -45.91 4.35 10.09
N SER A 328 -45.72 5.63 10.50
CA SER A 328 -46.46 6.77 9.95
C SER A 328 -45.60 8.02 9.96
N ALA A 329 -46.11 9.17 9.55
CA ALA A 329 -45.34 10.41 9.49
C ALA A 329 -44.63 10.75 10.81
N GLU A 330 -45.20 10.40 11.96
CA GLU A 330 -44.70 10.79 13.27
C GLU A 330 -44.52 9.61 14.24
N ARG A 331 -44.80 8.36 13.82
CA ARG A 331 -44.74 7.17 14.69
C ARG A 331 -43.64 6.23 14.25
N PHE A 332 -42.84 5.82 15.21
CA PHE A 332 -41.68 4.92 15.03
C PHE A 332 -41.80 3.76 15.99
N LEU A 333 -41.52 2.53 15.50
CA LEU A 333 -41.54 1.29 16.27
C LEU A 333 -40.12 0.71 16.35
N PRO A 334 -39.61 0.42 17.54
CA PRO A 334 -38.33 -0.28 17.67
C PRO A 334 -38.52 -1.76 17.29
N GLN A 335 -37.66 -2.26 16.42
CA GLN A 335 -37.63 -3.65 16.01
C GLN A 335 -36.28 -4.26 16.39
N LEU A 336 -36.28 -5.31 17.19
CA LEU A 336 -35.08 -6.09 17.48
C LEU A 336 -34.62 -6.80 16.23
N ILE A 337 -33.33 -6.79 15.99
CA ILE A 337 -32.72 -7.41 14.83
C ILE A 337 -31.53 -8.31 15.23
N ARG A 338 -31.16 -9.22 14.35
CA ARG A 338 -29.85 -9.81 14.29
C ARG A 338 -29.14 -9.25 13.09
N TYR A 339 -27.89 -8.90 13.22
CA TYR A 339 -27.13 -8.33 12.12
C TYR A 339 -25.71 -8.88 12.11
N GLN A 340 -25.10 -8.83 10.96
CA GLN A 340 -23.67 -9.10 10.75
C GLN A 340 -23.05 -7.96 9.94
N ASN A 341 -21.77 -7.71 10.14
CA ASN A 341 -21.05 -6.73 9.37
C ASN A 341 -20.90 -7.23 7.93
N LEU A 342 -21.28 -6.41 6.95
CA LEU A 342 -21.15 -6.72 5.53
C LEU A 342 -19.87 -6.11 4.98
N GLU A 343 -19.76 -4.79 5.09
CA GLU A 343 -18.58 -4.00 4.72
C GLU A 343 -18.48 -2.77 5.64
N PRO A 344 -17.40 -1.99 5.61
CA PRO A 344 -17.28 -0.81 6.46
C PRO A 344 -18.48 0.12 6.36
N GLY A 345 -19.17 0.32 7.47
CA GLY A 345 -20.35 1.18 7.56
C GLY A 345 -21.68 0.58 7.12
N LEU A 346 -21.73 -0.67 6.64
CA LEU A 346 -22.94 -1.40 6.28
C LEU A 346 -23.08 -2.70 7.06
N VAL A 347 -24.33 -3.05 7.37
CA VAL A 347 -24.70 -4.32 8.02
C VAL A 347 -25.88 -4.96 7.28
N LEU A 348 -25.94 -6.31 7.36
CA LEU A 348 -27.02 -7.13 6.80
C LEU A 348 -27.88 -7.67 7.95
#